data_476199cd128a5ab4fc0e052ee4b95470
#
_entry.id   476199cd128a5ab4fc0e052ee4b95470
#
_cell.length_a   1.000
_cell.length_b   1.000
_cell.length_c   1.000
_cell.angle_alpha   90.00
_cell.angle_beta   90.00
_cell.angle_gamma   90.00
#
_symmetry.space_group_name_H-M   'P 1'
#
loop_
_entity.id
_entity.type
_entity.pdbx_description
1 polymer ?
#
loop_
_entity_poly.entity_id
_entity_poly.type
_entity_poly.pdbx_seq_one_letter_code
_entity_poly.pdbx_strand_id
1 'polypeptide(L)' 'MDLAAAKMIGAGLAMTAGLGAGIGLGNIFNGIVSGIARNPEAKDEIFKAGLIGAALTEAVMLFALGTAMTMMFAF' A
#
# COMPACT_ATOMS: atom_id res chain seq x y z
N MET A 1 8.96 18.22 -23.48
CA MET A 1 9.34 17.00 -22.74
C MET A 1 9.35 15.85 -23.72
N ASP A 2 10.43 15.12 -23.79
CA ASP A 2 10.49 13.97 -24.68
C ASP A 2 9.78 12.75 -24.06
N LEU A 3 9.65 11.68 -24.85
CA LEU A 3 8.95 10.48 -24.40
C LEU A 3 9.65 9.83 -23.20
N ALA A 4 10.98 9.79 -23.19
CA ALA A 4 11.73 9.20 -22.09
C ALA A 4 11.48 9.94 -20.78
N ALA A 5 11.52 11.28 -20.82
CA ALA A 5 11.23 12.10 -19.64
C ALA A 5 9.77 11.92 -19.18
N ALA A 6 8.83 11.86 -20.12
CA ALA A 6 7.42 11.66 -19.79
C ALA A 6 7.19 10.31 -19.11
N LYS A 7 7.84 9.25 -19.55
CA LYS A 7 7.76 7.93 -18.93
C LYS A 7 8.26 7.96 -17.49
N MET A 8 9.38 8.63 -17.25
CA MET A 8 9.95 8.71 -15.90
C MET A 8 9.04 9.49 -14.95
N ILE A 9 8.47 10.58 -15.41
CA ILE A 9 7.52 11.36 -14.62
C ILE A 9 6.26 10.55 -14.36
N GLY A 10 5.73 9.88 -15.39
CA GLY A 10 4.55 9.03 -15.25
C GLY A 10 4.76 7.88 -14.26
N ALA A 11 5.91 7.23 -14.33
CA ALA A 11 6.27 6.16 -13.39
C ALA A 11 6.34 6.70 -11.96
N GLY A 12 6.94 7.88 -11.77
CA GLY A 12 6.99 8.53 -10.46
C GLY A 12 5.60 8.86 -9.92
N LEU A 13 4.71 9.36 -10.78
CA LEU A 13 3.32 9.64 -10.39
C LEU A 13 2.58 8.36 -10.01
N ALA A 14 2.80 7.27 -10.74
CA ALA A 14 2.19 5.99 -10.40
C ALA A 14 2.60 5.52 -9.00
N MET A 15 3.82 5.81 -8.57
CA MET A 15 4.32 5.44 -7.24
C MET A 15 3.71 6.28 -6.11
N THR A 16 2.98 7.36 -6.42
CA THR A 16 2.30 8.12 -5.36
C THR A 16 1.25 7.30 -4.63
N ALA A 17 0.79 6.19 -5.21
CA ALA A 17 -0.08 5.25 -4.52
C ALA A 17 0.58 4.71 -3.24
N GLY A 18 1.91 4.71 -3.16
CA GLY A 18 2.65 4.34 -1.96
C GLY A 18 2.33 5.23 -0.76
N LEU A 19 2.02 6.50 -0.98
CA LEU A 19 1.62 7.40 0.10
C LEU A 19 0.30 6.92 0.72
N GLY A 20 -0.69 6.61 -0.11
CA GLY A 20 -1.98 6.10 0.36
C GLY A 20 -1.84 4.75 1.05
N ALA A 21 -1.07 3.83 0.44
CA ALA A 21 -0.83 2.52 1.02
C ALA A 21 -0.12 2.63 2.38
N GLY A 22 0.87 3.50 2.50
CA GLY A 22 1.61 3.72 3.75
C GLY A 22 0.70 4.28 4.84
N ILE A 23 -0.11 5.29 4.52
CA ILE A 23 -1.06 5.87 5.46
C ILE A 23 -2.09 4.81 5.86
N GLY A 24 -2.63 4.06 4.89
CA GLY A 24 -3.59 3.01 5.15
C GLY A 24 -3.03 1.92 6.06
N LEU A 25 -1.80 1.46 5.80
CA LEU A 25 -1.12 0.49 6.66
C LEU A 25 -0.94 1.02 8.06
N GLY A 26 -0.52 2.28 8.20
CA GLY A 26 -0.37 2.92 9.52
C GLY A 26 -1.69 2.92 10.28
N ASN A 27 -2.80 3.24 9.63
CA ASN A 27 -4.12 3.22 10.24
C ASN A 27 -4.53 1.81 10.66
N ILE A 28 -4.25 0.81 9.82
CA ILE A 28 -4.57 -0.59 10.13
C ILE A 28 -3.81 -1.05 11.36
N PHE A 29 -2.50 -0.82 11.42
CA PHE A 29 -1.69 -1.24 12.55
C PHE A 29 -2.03 -0.47 13.82
N ASN A 30 -2.36 0.80 13.72
CA ASN A 30 -2.86 1.55 14.85
C ASN A 30 -4.16 0.95 15.39
N GLY A 31 -5.06 0.55 14.49
CA GLY A 31 -6.29 -0.14 14.85
C GLY A 31 -6.05 -1.49 15.53
N ILE A 32 -5.09 -2.27 15.03
CA ILE A 32 -4.71 -3.55 15.62
C ILE A 32 -4.22 -3.34 17.05
N VAL A 33 -3.26 -2.44 17.24
CA VAL A 33 -2.68 -2.19 18.55
C VAL A 33 -3.73 -1.67 19.53
N SER A 34 -4.54 -0.69 19.10
CA SER A 34 -5.60 -0.12 19.93
C SER A 34 -6.67 -1.15 20.27
N GLY A 35 -7.07 -1.97 19.29
CA GLY A 35 -8.08 -3.00 19.48
C GLY A 35 -7.63 -4.07 20.46
N ILE A 36 -6.39 -4.53 20.37
CA ILE A 36 -5.82 -5.52 21.28
C ILE A 36 -5.70 -4.92 22.68
N ALA A 37 -5.31 -3.65 22.78
CA ALA A 37 -5.21 -2.97 24.07
C ALA A 37 -6.56 -2.88 24.77
N ARG A 38 -7.64 -2.66 24.01
CA ARG A 38 -9.00 -2.58 24.57
C ARG A 38 -9.59 -3.95 24.89
N ASN A 39 -9.26 -4.93 24.08
CA ASN A 39 -9.80 -6.28 24.22
C ASN A 39 -8.72 -7.33 23.94
N PRO A 40 -7.83 -7.59 24.92
CA PRO A 40 -6.75 -8.56 24.73
C PRO A 40 -7.23 -9.97 24.40
N GLU A 41 -8.45 -10.33 24.78
CA GLU A 41 -9.01 -11.65 24.51
C GLU A 41 -9.29 -11.85 23.02
N ALA A 42 -9.52 -10.78 22.27
CA ALA A 42 -9.77 -10.83 20.82
C ALA A 42 -8.49 -10.69 19.98
N LYS A 43 -7.31 -10.78 20.60
CA LYS A 43 -6.03 -10.58 19.95
C LYS A 43 -5.88 -11.34 18.63
N ASP A 44 -6.17 -12.62 18.63
CA ASP A 44 -5.98 -13.46 17.44
C ASP A 44 -6.90 -13.05 16.31
N GLU A 45 -8.16 -12.76 16.61
CA GLU A 45 -9.14 -12.33 15.62
C GLU A 45 -8.78 -10.94 15.04
N ILE A 46 -8.39 -10.02 15.90
CA ILE A 46 -7.99 -8.66 15.51
C ILE A 46 -6.76 -8.74 14.64
N PHE A 47 -5.78 -9.52 15.02
CA PHE A 47 -4.54 -9.66 14.28
C PHE A 47 -4.78 -10.26 12.89
N LYS A 48 -5.59 -11.32 12.80
CA LYS A 48 -5.94 -11.93 11.51
C LYS A 48 -6.63 -10.95 10.58
N ALA A 49 -7.65 -10.26 11.08
CA ALA A 49 -8.38 -9.29 10.29
C ALA A 49 -7.46 -8.15 9.83
N GLY A 50 -6.57 -7.70 10.71
CA GLY A 50 -5.59 -6.67 10.39
C GLY A 50 -4.60 -7.11 9.33
N LEU A 51 -4.11 -8.34 9.39
CA LEU A 51 -3.20 -8.88 8.37
C LEU A 51 -3.85 -8.97 7.00
N ILE A 52 -5.12 -9.36 6.94
CA ILE A 52 -5.87 -9.40 5.68
C ILE A 52 -5.97 -7.98 5.11
N GLY A 53 -6.34 -7.01 5.95
CA GLY A 53 -6.42 -5.61 5.53
C GLY A 53 -5.07 -5.07 5.06
N ALA A 54 -4.00 -5.41 5.78
CA ALA A 54 -2.64 -5.01 5.41
C ALA A 54 -2.23 -5.62 4.07
N ALA A 55 -2.54 -6.89 3.83
CA ALA A 55 -2.23 -7.56 2.57
C ALA A 55 -2.96 -6.91 1.39
N LEU A 56 -4.25 -6.58 1.56
CA LEU A 56 -5.02 -5.91 0.52
C LEU A 56 -4.48 -4.51 0.24
N THR A 57 -4.09 -3.78 1.28
CA THR A 57 -3.51 -2.45 1.13
C THR A 57 -2.16 -2.52 0.39
N GLU A 58 -1.34 -3.49 0.72
CA GLU A 58 -0.06 -3.72 0.06
C GLU A 58 -0.24 -4.12 -1.40
N ALA A 59 -1.30 -4.86 -1.72
CA ALA A 59 -1.60 -5.24 -3.10
C ALA A 59 -1.81 -4.02 -3.99
N VAL A 60 -2.44 -2.96 -3.47
CA VAL A 60 -2.60 -1.70 -4.20
C VAL A 60 -1.23 -1.13 -4.59
N MET A 61 -0.26 -1.17 -3.66
CA MET A 61 1.10 -0.71 -3.93
C MET A 61 1.79 -1.56 -5.00
N LEU A 62 1.57 -2.87 -4.97
CA LEU A 62 2.14 -3.77 -5.98
C LEU A 62 1.57 -3.50 -7.37
N PHE A 63 0.28 -3.20 -7.49
CA PHE A 63 -0.31 -2.79 -8.76
C PHE A 63 0.29 -1.47 -9.26
N ALA A 64 0.48 -0.52 -8.37
CA ALA A 64 1.11 0.75 -8.72
C ALA A 64 2.54 0.55 -9.21
N LEU A 65 3.31 -0.30 -8.52
CA LEU A 65 4.66 -0.65 -8.93
C LEU A 65 4.66 -1.31 -10.31
N GLY A 66 3.74 -2.24 -10.56
CA GLY A 66 3.59 -2.88 -11.86
C GLY A 66 3.31 -1.86 -12.96
N THR A 67 2.43 -0.89 -12.69
CA THR A 67 2.15 0.19 -13.61
C THR A 67 3.40 1.03 -13.90
N ALA A 68 4.14 1.41 -12.86
CA ALA A 68 5.36 2.18 -13.00
C ALA A 68 6.40 1.44 -13.84
N MET A 69 6.59 0.15 -13.58
CA MET A 69 7.53 -0.69 -14.34
C MET A 69 7.11 -0.81 -15.79
N THR A 70 5.82 -0.98 -16.06
CA THR A 70 5.29 -1.02 -17.41
C THR A 70 5.58 0.28 -18.15
N MET A 71 5.38 1.42 -17.50
CA MET A 71 5.65 2.71 -18.11
C MET A 71 7.12 2.93 -18.40
N MET A 72 8.00 2.44 -17.53
CA MET A 72 9.45 2.62 -17.71
C MET A 72 10.02 1.71 -18.78
N PHE A 73 9.55 0.48 -18.92
CA PHE A 73 10.22 -0.52 -19.73
C PHE A 73 9.40 -1.07 -20.89
N ALA A 74 8.07 -0.98 -20.86
CA ALA A 74 7.22 -1.58 -21.89
C ALA A 74 6.71 -0.58 -22.95
N PHE A 75 6.80 0.71 -22.70
CA PHE A 75 6.35 1.73 -23.65
C PHE A 75 7.49 2.48 -24.32
#